data_9201bf7e354d88e54f7ef26eb3f210af
#
_entry.id   9201bf7e354d88e54f7ef26eb3f210af
#
_cell.length_a   1.000
_cell.length_b   1.000
_cell.length_c   1.000
_cell.angle_alpha   90.00
_cell.angle_beta   90.00
_cell.angle_gamma   90.00
#
_symmetry.space_group_name_H-M   'P 1'
#
loop_
_entity.id
_entity.type
_entity.pdbx_description
1 polymer ?
#
loop_
_entity_poly.entity_id
_entity_poly.type
_entity_poly.pdbx_seq_one_letter_code
_entity_poly.pdbx_strand_id
1 'polypeptide(L)'
;TNTNITQRYLFTAHRNKLDAITRILEVTEFEAMIVFVRTKNETEELAEKLRARGFSAAAINGDIPQQQRERTVDQLRDGRLDILVATDVAARGLDVERISHVLNYDIPNDTESYVHRIGRTGRAGRTGEAILFVTPRERRMLRSIERVTNATIEEMDLPTVDEVNESRKTKFMDSITESLEASDLQVFKTMVREYSAANNIPMDDIAAALATQAQAGDEFLMKEPPRDKRDRRDRDRFDRDDRRDRGGRRDRDRFDRDDRRGGRGRFANDSENFDTYRLDAVSYTHLRAH
;
A
#
# COMPACT_ATOMS: atom_id res chain seq x y z
N THR A 1 4.65 -23.35 7.01
CA THR A 1 3.87 -22.31 6.33
C THR A 1 2.47 -22.34 6.89
N ASN A 2 1.99 -21.22 7.40
CA ASN A 2 0.64 -21.12 7.96
C ASN A 2 -0.36 -21.32 6.80
N THR A 3 -0.99 -22.47 6.75
CA THR A 3 -2.01 -22.84 5.73
C THR A 3 -3.26 -21.96 5.81
N ASN A 4 -3.39 -21.16 6.87
CA ASN A 4 -4.55 -20.30 7.13
C ASN A 4 -4.40 -18.87 6.63
N ILE A 5 -3.31 -18.56 5.88
CA ILE A 5 -3.06 -17.20 5.37
C ILE A 5 -3.21 -17.21 3.86
N THR A 6 -4.20 -16.48 3.36
CA THR A 6 -4.34 -16.19 1.93
C THR A 6 -3.30 -15.16 1.53
N GLN A 7 -2.51 -15.44 0.50
CA GLN A 7 -1.41 -14.58 0.08
C GLN A 7 -1.67 -14.06 -1.33
N ARG A 8 -1.63 -12.74 -1.48
CA ARG A 8 -1.84 -12.05 -2.76
C ARG A 8 -0.73 -11.04 -3.01
N TYR A 9 -0.42 -10.77 -4.27
CA TYR A 9 0.47 -9.68 -4.64
C TYR A 9 -0.18 -8.75 -5.66
N LEU A 10 0.25 -7.48 -5.61
CA LEU A 10 -0.15 -6.45 -6.55
C LEU A 10 1.09 -5.88 -7.24
N PHE A 11 1.13 -5.93 -8.57
CA PHE A 11 2.14 -5.17 -9.29
C PHE A 11 1.81 -3.68 -9.30
N THR A 12 2.69 -2.88 -8.70
CA THR A 12 2.51 -1.43 -8.65
C THR A 12 3.85 -0.70 -8.73
N ALA A 13 3.87 0.46 -9.39
CA ALA A 13 5.02 1.35 -9.36
C ALA A 13 5.10 2.05 -8.00
N HIS A 14 6.30 2.41 -7.54
CA HIS A 14 6.51 3.06 -6.25
C HIS A 14 5.62 4.30 -6.06
N ARG A 15 5.47 5.13 -7.10
CA ARG A 15 4.65 6.35 -7.11
C ARG A 15 3.15 6.07 -6.90
N ASN A 16 2.67 4.88 -7.24
CA ASN A 16 1.26 4.51 -7.19
C ASN A 16 0.90 3.74 -5.91
N LYS A 17 1.88 3.39 -5.05
CA LYS A 17 1.64 2.58 -3.85
C LYS A 17 0.65 3.23 -2.88
N LEU A 18 0.71 4.56 -2.72
CA LEU A 18 -0.22 5.27 -1.83
C LEU A 18 -1.66 5.25 -2.35
N ASP A 19 -1.87 5.42 -3.65
CA ASP A 19 -3.19 5.26 -4.27
C ASP A 19 -3.68 3.82 -4.15
N ALA A 20 -2.79 2.86 -4.40
CA ALA A 20 -3.12 1.44 -4.31
C ALA A 20 -3.55 1.04 -2.88
N ILE A 21 -2.79 1.41 -1.84
CA ILE A 21 -3.18 1.09 -0.46
C ILE A 21 -4.49 1.77 -0.08
N THR A 22 -4.70 3.02 -0.49
CA THR A 22 -5.95 3.75 -0.20
C THR A 22 -7.16 3.02 -0.78
N ARG A 23 -7.10 2.60 -2.05
CA ARG A 23 -8.20 1.86 -2.70
C ARG A 23 -8.45 0.50 -2.03
N ILE A 24 -7.39 -0.22 -1.70
CA ILE A 24 -7.51 -1.51 -0.99
C ILE A 24 -8.21 -1.31 0.36
N LEU A 25 -7.80 -0.31 1.16
CA LEU A 25 -8.38 -0.02 2.46
C LEU A 25 -9.86 0.41 2.39
N GLU A 26 -10.26 1.04 1.29
CA GLU A 26 -11.66 1.47 1.08
C GLU A 26 -12.62 0.28 0.83
N VAL A 27 -12.14 -0.75 0.13
CA VAL A 27 -12.99 -1.89 -0.28
C VAL A 27 -12.79 -3.14 0.57
N THR A 28 -11.69 -3.22 1.32
CA THR A 28 -11.37 -4.41 2.14
C THR A 28 -11.98 -4.25 3.53
N GLU A 29 -12.69 -5.27 3.97
CA GLU A 29 -13.10 -5.39 5.36
C GLU A 29 -11.99 -6.04 6.18
N PHE A 30 -11.53 -5.36 7.22
CA PHE A 30 -10.49 -5.87 8.12
C PHE A 30 -10.75 -5.43 9.56
N GLU A 31 -10.34 -6.24 10.51
CA GLU A 31 -10.43 -5.89 11.93
C GLU A 31 -9.25 -5.02 12.36
N ALA A 32 -8.04 -5.45 12.03
CA ALA A 32 -6.82 -4.67 12.15
C ALA A 32 -5.83 -5.07 11.06
N MET A 33 -5.05 -4.10 10.61
CA MET A 33 -4.02 -4.27 9.58
C MET A 33 -2.66 -3.80 10.09
N ILE A 34 -1.62 -4.58 9.81
CA ILE A 34 -0.24 -4.12 9.94
C ILE A 34 0.34 -3.87 8.56
N VAL A 35 0.91 -2.68 8.36
CA VAL A 35 1.54 -2.26 7.10
C VAL A 35 3.05 -2.18 7.30
N PHE A 36 3.79 -2.98 6.56
CA PHE A 36 5.25 -3.00 6.62
C PHE A 36 5.87 -2.09 5.59
N VAL A 37 6.70 -1.16 6.06
CA VAL A 37 7.52 -0.27 5.24
C VAL A 37 9.01 -0.49 5.53
N ARG A 38 9.87 -0.01 4.64
CA ARG A 38 11.31 -0.26 4.73
C ARG A 38 12.01 0.62 5.74
N THR A 39 11.64 1.89 5.85
CA THR A 39 12.36 2.88 6.66
C THR A 39 11.50 3.47 7.76
N LYS A 40 12.15 4.00 8.81
CA LYS A 40 11.48 4.68 9.93
C LYS A 40 10.69 5.90 9.46
N ASN A 41 11.27 6.71 8.59
CA ASN A 41 10.61 7.91 8.08
C ASN A 41 9.34 7.56 7.30
N GLU A 42 9.37 6.50 6.50
CA GLU A 42 8.18 6.02 5.79
C GLU A 42 7.06 5.59 6.74
N THR A 43 7.37 5.11 7.96
CA THR A 43 6.31 4.76 8.92
C THR A 43 5.47 5.98 9.28
N GLU A 44 6.12 7.09 9.59
CA GLU A 44 5.45 8.34 9.97
C GLU A 44 4.72 8.96 8.78
N GLU A 45 5.40 9.09 7.64
CA GLU A 45 4.82 9.67 6.42
C GLU A 45 3.59 8.91 5.94
N LEU A 46 3.64 7.58 5.92
CA LEU A 46 2.51 6.77 5.46
C LEU A 46 1.37 6.83 6.46
N ALA A 47 1.64 6.74 7.76
CA ALA A 47 0.62 6.86 8.80
C ALA A 47 -0.07 8.23 8.74
N GLU A 48 0.68 9.32 8.55
CA GLU A 48 0.12 10.67 8.38
C GLU A 48 -0.77 10.76 7.14
N LYS A 49 -0.30 10.26 5.99
CA LYS A 49 -1.06 10.25 4.74
C LYS A 49 -2.34 9.42 4.84
N LEU A 50 -2.33 8.32 5.60
CA LEU A 50 -3.52 7.51 5.85
C LEU A 50 -4.50 8.23 6.78
N ARG A 51 -4.01 8.87 7.86
CA ARG A 51 -4.86 9.69 8.74
C ARG A 51 -5.52 10.84 7.98
N ALA A 52 -4.76 11.52 7.12
CA ALA A 52 -5.31 12.60 6.28
C ALA A 52 -6.42 12.12 5.33
N ARG A 53 -6.54 10.81 5.09
CA ARG A 53 -7.61 10.16 4.30
C ARG A 53 -8.71 9.54 5.16
N GLY A 54 -8.73 9.85 6.46
CA GLY A 54 -9.76 9.39 7.39
C GLY A 54 -9.53 8.00 7.98
N PHE A 55 -8.38 7.35 7.74
CA PHE A 55 -8.08 6.05 8.35
C PHE A 55 -7.48 6.21 9.75
N SER A 56 -7.88 5.32 10.67
CA SER A 56 -7.30 5.23 12.01
C SER A 56 -5.93 4.54 11.95
N ALA A 57 -4.86 5.31 11.73
CA ALA A 57 -3.51 4.82 11.50
C ALA A 57 -2.48 5.42 12.45
N ALA A 58 -1.52 4.62 12.91
CA ALA A 58 -0.38 5.07 13.70
C ALA A 58 0.92 4.38 13.24
N ALA A 59 2.05 5.07 13.45
CA ALA A 59 3.37 4.54 13.17
C ALA A 59 4.00 3.91 14.41
N ILE A 60 4.78 2.84 14.22
CA ILE A 60 5.77 2.39 15.18
C ILE A 60 7.11 2.11 14.49
N ASN A 61 8.17 2.64 15.09
CA ASN A 61 9.54 2.46 14.64
C ASN A 61 10.51 2.41 15.84
N GLY A 62 11.79 2.24 15.58
CA GLY A 62 12.78 2.10 16.66
C GLY A 62 13.07 3.36 17.46
N ASP A 63 12.62 4.53 17.01
CA ASP A 63 12.87 5.81 17.69
C ASP A 63 11.74 6.17 18.66
N ILE A 64 10.61 5.46 18.59
CA ILE A 64 9.46 5.69 19.48
C ILE A 64 9.77 5.10 20.86
N PRO A 65 9.59 5.88 21.94
CA PRO A 65 9.76 5.41 23.32
C PRO A 65 8.91 4.18 23.61
N GLN A 66 9.44 3.24 24.39
CA GLN A 66 8.77 1.96 24.68
C GLN A 66 7.36 2.15 25.25
N GLN A 67 7.15 3.11 26.14
CA GLN A 67 5.84 3.41 26.71
C GLN A 67 4.82 3.85 25.65
N GLN A 68 5.25 4.66 24.69
CA GLN A 68 4.38 5.09 23.59
C GLN A 68 4.06 3.94 22.64
N ARG A 69 5.06 3.09 22.36
CA ARG A 69 4.88 1.88 21.56
C ARG A 69 3.85 0.94 22.20
N GLU A 70 3.93 0.70 23.51
CA GLU A 70 2.97 -0.13 24.24
C GLU A 70 1.56 0.45 24.15
N ARG A 71 1.39 1.76 24.37
CA ARG A 71 0.10 2.44 24.21
C ARG A 71 -0.50 2.27 22.82
N THR A 72 0.32 2.40 21.77
CA THR A 72 -0.12 2.23 20.39
C THR A 72 -0.55 0.78 20.11
N VAL A 73 0.17 -0.19 20.64
CA VAL A 73 -0.18 -1.62 20.53
C VAL A 73 -1.47 -1.92 21.29
N ASP A 74 -1.66 -1.35 22.47
CA ASP A 74 -2.91 -1.50 23.22
C ASP A 74 -4.10 -0.88 22.50
N GLN A 75 -3.93 0.29 21.86
CA GLN A 75 -4.96 0.88 21.02
C GLN A 75 -5.34 -0.02 19.84
N LEU A 76 -4.35 -0.68 19.20
CA LEU A 76 -4.60 -1.64 18.13
C LEU A 76 -5.36 -2.87 18.67
N ARG A 77 -5.00 -3.36 19.84
CA ARG A 77 -5.66 -4.51 20.49
C ARG A 77 -7.10 -4.20 20.86
N ASP A 78 -7.35 -2.99 21.39
CA ASP A 78 -8.66 -2.58 21.90
C ASP A 78 -9.61 -2.07 20.79
N GLY A 79 -9.15 -1.99 19.52
CA GLY A 79 -9.97 -1.50 18.40
C GLY A 79 -10.09 0.03 18.32
N ARG A 80 -9.28 0.78 19.06
CA ARG A 80 -9.17 2.24 18.93
C ARG A 80 -8.23 2.68 17.81
N LEU A 81 -7.44 1.76 17.29
CA LEU A 81 -6.55 1.90 16.15
C LEU A 81 -6.77 0.71 15.22
N ASP A 82 -6.88 0.96 13.93
CA ASP A 82 -7.14 -0.10 12.95
C ASP A 82 -5.91 -0.43 12.10
N ILE A 83 -5.02 0.53 11.87
CA ILE A 83 -3.86 0.37 11.00
C ILE A 83 -2.59 0.73 11.74
N LEU A 84 -1.65 -0.22 11.78
CA LEU A 84 -0.32 -0.01 12.34
C LEU A 84 0.72 -0.02 11.22
N VAL A 85 1.42 1.10 11.01
CA VAL A 85 2.52 1.18 10.05
C VAL A 85 3.85 0.94 10.78
N ALA A 86 4.61 -0.07 10.38
CA ALA A 86 5.76 -0.55 11.13
C ALA A 86 6.96 -0.92 10.25
N THR A 87 8.16 -0.84 10.82
CA THR A 87 9.35 -1.52 10.30
C THR A 87 9.45 -2.94 10.87
N ASP A 88 10.24 -3.81 10.22
CA ASP A 88 10.46 -5.18 10.69
C ASP A 88 10.93 -5.24 12.15
N VAL A 89 11.87 -4.37 12.52
CA VAL A 89 12.43 -4.31 13.87
C VAL A 89 11.37 -3.93 14.91
N ALA A 90 10.57 -2.93 14.58
CA ALA A 90 9.52 -2.45 15.47
C ALA A 90 8.36 -3.43 15.61
N ALA A 91 8.08 -4.22 14.61
CA ALA A 91 7.02 -5.22 14.63
C ALA A 91 7.41 -6.53 15.34
N ARG A 92 8.69 -6.72 15.70
CA ARG A 92 9.11 -7.92 16.44
C ARG A 92 8.41 -7.99 17.80
N GLY A 93 7.92 -9.19 18.13
CA GLY A 93 7.22 -9.44 19.38
C GLY A 93 5.81 -8.88 19.47
N LEU A 94 5.29 -8.25 18.38
CA LEU A 94 3.88 -7.90 18.33
C LEU A 94 3.03 -9.16 18.34
N ASP A 95 2.19 -9.26 19.35
CA ASP A 95 1.21 -10.33 19.51
C ASP A 95 -0.17 -9.70 19.73
N VAL A 96 -0.89 -9.51 18.62
CA VAL A 96 -2.22 -8.94 18.59
C VAL A 96 -3.09 -9.85 17.73
N GLU A 97 -3.98 -10.60 18.36
CA GLU A 97 -4.84 -11.60 17.68
C GLU A 97 -5.81 -10.96 16.68
N ARG A 98 -6.18 -9.70 16.91
CA ARG A 98 -7.08 -8.93 16.06
C ARG A 98 -6.51 -8.63 14.66
N ILE A 99 -5.19 -8.80 14.43
CA ILE A 99 -4.60 -8.54 13.12
C ILE A 99 -5.10 -9.57 12.11
N SER A 100 -6.08 -9.16 11.30
CA SER A 100 -6.64 -9.96 10.21
C SER A 100 -5.85 -9.83 8.91
N HIS A 101 -5.16 -8.70 8.71
CA HIS A 101 -4.45 -8.39 7.47
C HIS A 101 -3.01 -7.95 7.70
N VAL A 102 -2.12 -8.38 6.82
CA VAL A 102 -0.73 -7.89 6.71
C VAL A 102 -0.52 -7.34 5.31
N LEU A 103 -0.12 -6.07 5.21
CA LEU A 103 0.23 -5.47 3.93
C LEU A 103 1.73 -5.16 3.90
N ASN A 104 2.44 -5.78 2.98
CA ASN A 104 3.84 -5.47 2.71
C ASN A 104 3.88 -4.33 1.67
N TYR A 105 3.88 -3.08 2.15
CA TYR A 105 4.00 -1.88 1.32
C TYR A 105 5.33 -1.87 0.57
N ASP A 106 6.37 -2.35 1.25
CA ASP A 106 7.66 -2.65 0.65
C ASP A 106 8.00 -4.13 0.80
N ILE A 107 8.43 -4.74 -0.32
CA ILE A 107 8.89 -6.10 -0.31
C ILE A 107 10.08 -6.25 0.66
N PRO A 108 10.12 -7.28 1.50
CA PRO A 108 11.23 -7.50 2.42
C PRO A 108 12.53 -7.82 1.68
N ASN A 109 13.66 -7.60 2.34
CA ASN A 109 14.98 -7.84 1.75
C ASN A 109 15.32 -9.33 1.63
N ASP A 110 14.65 -10.18 2.40
CA ASP A 110 14.85 -11.63 2.43
C ASP A 110 13.54 -12.39 2.67
N THR A 111 13.55 -13.67 2.38
CA THR A 111 12.37 -14.54 2.43
C THR A 111 11.95 -14.89 3.87
N GLU A 112 12.88 -14.92 4.82
CA GLU A 112 12.59 -15.18 6.23
C GLU A 112 11.81 -14.01 6.83
N SER A 113 12.22 -12.78 6.53
CA SER A 113 11.50 -11.56 6.93
C SER A 113 10.06 -11.58 6.41
N TYR A 114 9.84 -12.06 5.17
CA TYR A 114 8.48 -12.21 4.64
C TYR A 114 7.63 -13.14 5.51
N VAL A 115 8.15 -14.32 5.84
CA VAL A 115 7.44 -15.29 6.69
C VAL A 115 7.13 -14.71 8.07
N HIS A 116 8.08 -13.98 8.67
CA HIS A 116 7.89 -13.31 9.94
C HIS A 116 6.84 -12.21 9.90
N ARG A 117 6.75 -11.47 8.78
CA ARG A 117 5.72 -10.43 8.59
C ARG A 117 4.33 -11.05 8.48
N ILE A 118 4.13 -12.00 7.58
CA ILE A 118 2.82 -12.62 7.41
C ILE A 118 2.37 -13.41 8.65
N GLY A 119 3.32 -13.93 9.45
CA GLY A 119 3.04 -14.56 10.74
C GLY A 119 2.51 -13.60 11.82
N ARG A 120 2.26 -12.32 11.50
CA ARG A 120 1.51 -11.41 12.39
C ARG A 120 0.00 -11.60 12.28
N THR A 121 -0.49 -12.19 11.21
CA THR A 121 -1.90 -12.60 11.04
C THR A 121 -2.06 -14.12 11.06
N GLY A 122 -3.29 -14.62 10.99
CA GLY A 122 -3.58 -16.06 11.00
C GLY A 122 -3.22 -16.76 12.30
N ARG A 123 -3.24 -16.05 13.42
CA ARG A 123 -2.90 -16.61 14.74
C ARG A 123 -4.10 -17.23 15.43
N ALA A 124 -3.83 -18.08 16.43
CA ALA A 124 -4.86 -18.74 17.25
C ALA A 124 -5.94 -19.50 16.41
N GLY A 125 -5.53 -20.05 15.27
CA GLY A 125 -6.45 -20.79 14.39
C GLY A 125 -7.36 -19.91 13.51
N ARG A 126 -7.21 -18.60 13.56
CA ARG A 126 -7.94 -17.66 12.68
C ARG A 126 -7.35 -17.67 11.26
N THR A 127 -8.16 -17.28 10.30
CA THR A 127 -7.70 -16.99 8.94
C THR A 127 -7.07 -15.61 8.88
N GLY A 128 -6.14 -15.41 7.95
CA GLY A 128 -5.49 -14.13 7.71
C GLY A 128 -5.29 -13.85 6.24
N GLU A 129 -5.11 -12.59 5.89
CA GLU A 129 -4.74 -12.17 4.55
C GLU A 129 -3.39 -11.44 4.54
N ALA A 130 -2.58 -11.75 3.54
CA ALA A 130 -1.30 -11.09 3.32
C ALA A 130 -1.26 -10.53 1.90
N ILE A 131 -1.03 -9.22 1.79
CA ILE A 131 -0.91 -8.51 0.52
C ILE A 131 0.52 -8.03 0.36
N LEU A 132 1.10 -8.23 -0.81
CA LEU A 132 2.46 -7.85 -1.13
C LEU A 132 2.50 -6.90 -2.33
N PHE A 133 2.99 -5.68 -2.14
CA PHE A 133 3.27 -4.78 -3.25
C PHE A 133 4.60 -5.13 -3.89
N VAL A 134 4.59 -5.32 -5.20
CA VAL A 134 5.75 -5.74 -5.98
C VAL A 134 5.99 -4.74 -7.10
N THR A 135 7.17 -4.17 -7.15
CA THR A 135 7.59 -3.38 -8.31
C THR A 135 8.18 -4.30 -9.40
N PRO A 136 8.27 -3.84 -10.66
CA PRO A 136 8.87 -4.63 -11.73
C PRO A 136 10.26 -5.19 -11.43
N ARG A 137 11.05 -4.43 -10.68
CA ARG A 137 12.44 -4.80 -10.32
C ARG A 137 12.49 -5.90 -9.25
N GLU A 138 11.42 -6.08 -8.51
CA GLU A 138 11.33 -6.99 -7.36
C GLU A 138 10.76 -8.37 -7.70
N ARG A 139 10.43 -8.63 -8.97
CA ARG A 139 9.93 -9.96 -9.43
C ARG A 139 10.81 -11.14 -9.02
N ARG A 140 12.13 -10.95 -8.96
CA ARG A 140 13.04 -12.01 -8.52
C ARG A 140 12.83 -12.37 -7.05
N MET A 141 12.60 -11.37 -6.20
CA MET A 141 12.31 -11.59 -4.78
C MET A 141 10.96 -12.30 -4.61
N LEU A 142 9.91 -11.89 -5.33
CA LEU A 142 8.62 -12.58 -5.33
C LEU A 142 8.79 -14.08 -5.63
N ARG A 143 9.49 -14.43 -6.72
CA ARG A 143 9.77 -15.85 -7.07
C ARG A 143 10.58 -16.58 -5.99
N SER A 144 11.48 -15.88 -5.30
CA SER A 144 12.23 -16.46 -4.18
C SER A 144 11.35 -16.73 -2.97
N ILE A 145 10.42 -15.82 -2.66
CA ILE A 145 9.43 -15.99 -1.60
C ILE A 145 8.54 -17.20 -1.90
N GLU A 146 7.96 -17.29 -3.09
CA GLU A 146 7.11 -18.42 -3.51
C GLU A 146 7.84 -19.77 -3.38
N ARG A 147 9.11 -19.82 -3.79
CA ARG A 147 9.92 -21.04 -3.70
C ARG A 147 10.17 -21.47 -2.25
N VAL A 148 10.52 -20.53 -1.37
CA VAL A 148 10.86 -20.82 0.03
C VAL A 148 9.62 -21.13 0.85
N THR A 149 8.53 -20.42 0.59
CA THR A 149 7.25 -20.65 1.29
C THR A 149 6.50 -21.86 0.77
N ASN A 150 6.89 -22.39 -0.40
CA ASN A 150 6.17 -23.42 -1.13
C ASN A 150 4.67 -23.10 -1.27
N ALA A 151 4.37 -21.81 -1.46
CA ALA A 151 3.03 -21.28 -1.61
C ALA A 151 2.92 -20.53 -2.95
N THR A 152 1.78 -20.68 -3.61
CA THR A 152 1.44 -19.82 -4.74
C THR A 152 0.86 -18.53 -4.18
N ILE A 153 1.47 -17.40 -4.55
CA ILE A 153 0.97 -16.07 -4.20
C ILE A 153 0.14 -15.61 -5.40
N GLU A 154 -1.14 -15.38 -5.20
CA GLU A 154 -2.06 -15.02 -6.28
C GLU A 154 -1.91 -13.54 -6.68
N GLU A 155 -1.93 -13.26 -7.98
CA GLU A 155 -1.99 -11.88 -8.46
C GLU A 155 -3.39 -11.31 -8.21
N MET A 156 -3.44 -10.12 -7.63
CA MET A 156 -4.68 -9.37 -7.43
C MET A 156 -4.71 -8.14 -8.32
N ASP A 157 -5.90 -7.78 -8.76
CA ASP A 157 -6.13 -6.51 -9.43
C ASP A 157 -6.27 -5.37 -8.43
N LEU A 158 -5.86 -4.18 -8.85
CA LEU A 158 -6.12 -2.96 -8.07
C LEU A 158 -7.60 -2.64 -8.12
N PRO A 159 -8.27 -2.44 -6.97
CA PRO A 159 -9.68 -2.01 -6.95
C PRO A 159 -9.90 -0.79 -7.84
N THR A 160 -10.95 -0.83 -8.63
CA THR A 160 -11.34 0.25 -9.54
C THR A 160 -11.90 1.44 -8.77
N VAL A 161 -11.92 2.60 -9.40
CA VAL A 161 -12.56 3.80 -8.82
C VAL A 161 -14.04 3.55 -8.58
N ASP A 162 -14.70 2.79 -9.46
CA ASP A 162 -16.12 2.48 -9.33
C ASP A 162 -16.38 1.57 -8.11
N GLU A 163 -15.56 0.54 -7.88
CA GLU A 163 -15.66 -0.32 -6.69
C GLU A 163 -15.45 0.48 -5.40
N VAL A 164 -14.48 1.40 -5.38
CA VAL A 164 -14.27 2.31 -4.24
C VAL A 164 -15.48 3.20 -4.02
N ASN A 165 -16.04 3.78 -5.08
CA ASN A 165 -17.19 4.65 -4.98
C ASN A 165 -18.45 3.90 -4.50
N GLU A 166 -18.67 2.68 -4.97
CA GLU A 166 -19.76 1.84 -4.48
C GLU A 166 -19.56 1.47 -2.99
N SER A 167 -18.35 1.13 -2.57
CA SER A 167 -18.05 0.88 -1.15
C SER A 167 -18.35 2.12 -0.29
N ARG A 168 -17.95 3.31 -0.73
CA ARG A 168 -18.25 4.58 -0.02
C ARG A 168 -19.74 4.84 0.10
N LYS A 169 -20.49 4.64 -1.00
CA LYS A 169 -21.96 4.81 -0.99
C LYS A 169 -22.61 3.84 -0.01
N THR A 170 -22.21 2.57 -0.04
CA THR A 170 -22.75 1.55 0.87
C THR A 170 -22.48 1.92 2.33
N LYS A 171 -21.24 2.22 2.69
CA LYS A 171 -20.88 2.64 4.06
C LYS A 171 -21.64 3.89 4.51
N PHE A 172 -21.85 4.84 3.60
CA PHE A 172 -22.64 6.04 3.91
C PHE A 172 -24.11 5.71 4.16
N MET A 173 -24.73 4.84 3.34
CA MET A 173 -26.10 4.41 3.54
C MET A 173 -26.27 3.61 4.84
N ASP A 174 -25.31 2.76 5.17
CA ASP A 174 -25.30 2.00 6.43
C ASP A 174 -25.20 2.97 7.64
N SER A 175 -24.35 3.99 7.57
CA SER A 175 -24.24 4.99 8.63
C SER A 175 -25.54 5.80 8.84
N ILE A 176 -26.30 6.06 7.76
CA ILE A 176 -27.63 6.67 7.89
C ILE A 176 -28.57 5.70 8.62
N THR A 177 -28.55 4.41 8.26
CA THR A 177 -29.40 3.39 8.89
C THR A 177 -29.11 3.29 10.40
N GLU A 178 -27.84 3.24 10.78
CA GLU A 178 -27.43 3.24 12.18
C GLU A 178 -27.88 4.51 12.93
N SER A 179 -27.77 5.67 12.27
CA SER A 179 -28.17 6.95 12.85
C SER A 179 -29.68 7.06 13.09
N LEU A 180 -30.50 6.27 12.36
CA LEU A 180 -31.96 6.25 12.59
C LEU A 180 -32.35 5.65 13.95
N GLU A 181 -31.45 4.87 14.55
CA GLU A 181 -31.65 4.26 15.87
C GLU A 181 -31.19 5.18 17.03
N ALA A 182 -30.61 6.34 16.73
CA ALA A 182 -30.10 7.26 17.74
C ALA A 182 -31.22 7.84 18.65
N SER A 183 -30.96 7.92 19.95
CA SER A 183 -31.90 8.40 20.96
C SER A 183 -32.37 9.84 20.74
N ASP A 184 -31.51 10.67 20.14
CA ASP A 184 -31.74 12.10 19.98
C ASP A 184 -32.44 12.48 18.67
N LEU A 185 -32.79 11.47 17.86
CA LEU A 185 -33.35 11.68 16.52
C LEU A 185 -34.62 12.56 16.52
N GLN A 186 -35.46 12.46 17.56
CA GLN A 186 -36.71 13.22 17.64
C GLN A 186 -36.47 14.74 17.76
N VAL A 187 -35.45 15.16 18.47
CA VAL A 187 -35.07 16.60 18.60
C VAL A 187 -34.68 17.11 17.21
N PHE A 188 -33.82 16.41 16.51
CA PHE A 188 -33.39 16.80 15.16
C PHE A 188 -34.54 16.78 14.14
N LYS A 189 -35.44 15.79 14.21
CA LYS A 189 -36.65 15.75 13.36
C LYS A 189 -37.51 17.01 13.53
N THR A 190 -37.72 17.46 14.76
CA THR A 190 -38.51 18.68 15.04
C THR A 190 -37.82 19.92 14.46
N MET A 191 -36.55 20.11 14.76
CA MET A 191 -35.77 21.24 14.25
C MET A 191 -35.74 21.30 12.70
N VAL A 192 -35.54 20.18 12.04
CA VAL A 192 -35.49 20.09 10.58
C VAL A 192 -36.84 20.37 9.94
N ARG A 193 -37.96 19.90 10.55
CA ARG A 193 -39.32 20.22 10.10
C ARG A 193 -39.66 21.70 10.25
N GLU A 194 -39.31 22.31 11.37
CA GLU A 194 -39.52 23.74 11.60
C GLU A 194 -38.73 24.57 10.59
N TYR A 195 -37.46 24.20 10.34
CA TYR A 195 -36.63 24.88 9.36
C TYR A 195 -37.19 24.77 7.93
N SER A 196 -37.62 23.56 7.54
CA SER A 196 -38.25 23.29 6.24
C SER A 196 -39.49 24.17 6.05
N ALA A 197 -40.38 24.21 7.04
CA ALA A 197 -41.62 25.00 6.98
C ALA A 197 -41.35 26.49 6.94
N ALA A 198 -40.41 27.01 7.76
CA ALA A 198 -40.10 28.43 7.85
C ALA A 198 -39.46 28.98 6.57
N ASN A 199 -38.66 28.13 5.84
CA ASN A 199 -37.90 28.55 4.67
C ASN A 199 -38.46 28.01 3.34
N ASN A 200 -39.53 27.22 3.38
CA ASN A 200 -40.15 26.56 2.24
C ASN A 200 -39.14 25.72 1.43
N ILE A 201 -38.26 25.00 2.13
CA ILE A 201 -37.22 24.12 1.54
C ILE A 201 -37.65 22.65 1.63
N PRO A 202 -37.60 21.88 0.56
CA PRO A 202 -37.86 20.42 0.57
C PRO A 202 -36.97 19.65 1.53
N MET A 203 -37.50 18.60 2.15
CA MET A 203 -36.79 17.78 3.13
C MET A 203 -35.57 17.02 2.52
N ASP A 204 -35.67 16.62 1.26
CA ASP A 204 -34.60 15.98 0.50
C ASP A 204 -33.42 16.93 0.25
N ASP A 205 -33.68 18.21 -0.04
CA ASP A 205 -32.62 19.22 -0.16
C ASP A 205 -31.91 19.46 1.16
N ILE A 206 -32.66 19.49 2.28
CA ILE A 206 -32.07 19.62 3.62
C ILE A 206 -31.24 18.38 3.94
N ALA A 207 -31.73 17.18 3.64
CA ALA A 207 -30.99 15.94 3.84
C ALA A 207 -29.70 15.93 3.03
N ALA A 208 -29.73 16.36 1.76
CA ALA A 208 -28.56 16.47 0.90
C ALA A 208 -27.55 17.49 1.44
N ALA A 209 -28.00 18.63 1.93
CA ALA A 209 -27.13 19.63 2.54
C ALA A 209 -26.45 19.12 3.81
N LEU A 210 -27.19 18.42 4.69
CA LEU A 210 -26.64 17.78 5.89
C LEU A 210 -25.64 16.67 5.54
N ALA A 211 -25.94 15.86 4.53
CA ALA A 211 -25.03 14.85 4.01
C ALA A 211 -23.71 15.46 3.51
N THR A 212 -23.80 16.57 2.75
CA THR A 212 -22.62 17.31 2.26
C THR A 212 -21.81 17.87 3.44
N GLN A 213 -22.47 18.40 4.46
CA GLN A 213 -21.81 18.93 5.65
C GLN A 213 -21.12 17.82 6.47
N ALA A 214 -21.74 16.64 6.58
CA ALA A 214 -21.17 15.50 7.29
C ALA A 214 -19.90 14.96 6.61
N GLN A 215 -19.77 15.11 5.28
CA GLN A 215 -18.58 14.71 4.51
C GLN A 215 -17.41 15.71 4.60
N ALA A 216 -17.58 16.85 5.28
CA ALA A 216 -16.61 17.89 5.64
C ALA A 216 -15.30 17.90 4.85
N GLY A 217 -15.32 18.40 3.62
CA GLY A 217 -14.11 18.89 2.95
C GLY A 217 -13.44 17.94 1.95
N ASP A 218 -13.71 16.65 1.94
CA ASP A 218 -13.18 15.71 0.96
C ASP A 218 -14.20 15.41 -0.14
N GLU A 219 -13.73 15.23 -1.38
CA GLU A 219 -14.60 14.77 -2.46
C GLU A 219 -15.16 13.38 -2.10
N PHE A 220 -16.46 13.28 -1.93
CA PHE A 220 -17.14 12.03 -1.55
C PHE A 220 -16.87 10.90 -2.55
N LEU A 221 -16.88 11.21 -3.84
CA LEU A 221 -16.56 10.26 -4.89
C LEU A 221 -15.12 10.43 -5.35
N MET A 222 -14.39 9.33 -5.41
CA MET A 222 -13.05 9.29 -5.99
C MET A 222 -13.15 9.56 -7.50
N LYS A 223 -12.26 10.41 -8.01
CA LYS A 223 -12.09 10.64 -9.44
C LYS A 223 -10.96 9.78 -10.00
N GLU A 224 -11.09 9.32 -11.24
CA GLU A 224 -9.97 8.67 -11.91
C GLU A 224 -8.79 9.63 -11.98
N PRO A 225 -7.58 9.20 -11.53
CA PRO A 225 -6.38 9.98 -11.75
C PRO A 225 -6.15 10.15 -13.25
N PRO A 226 -5.63 11.31 -13.69
CA PRO A 226 -5.33 11.53 -15.10
C PRO A 226 -4.38 10.41 -15.60
N ARG A 227 -4.78 9.73 -16.66
CA ARG A 227 -4.02 8.61 -17.25
C ARG A 227 -2.63 9.10 -17.68
N ASP A 228 -1.60 8.71 -16.98
CA ASP A 228 -0.23 9.04 -17.34
C ASP A 228 0.17 8.23 -18.59
N LYS A 229 0.57 8.91 -19.67
CA LYS A 229 1.00 8.28 -20.94
C LYS A 229 2.21 7.32 -20.73
N ARG A 230 2.87 7.39 -19.59
CA ARG A 230 4.00 6.51 -19.22
C ARG A 230 3.55 5.11 -18.79
N ASP A 231 2.34 4.95 -18.24
CA ASP A 231 1.85 3.63 -17.79
C ASP A 231 1.61 2.66 -18.97
N ARG A 232 1.27 3.17 -20.16
CA ARG A 232 1.18 2.33 -21.37
C ARG A 232 2.54 1.75 -21.80
N ARG A 233 3.64 2.52 -21.66
CA ARG A 233 4.97 2.06 -22.06
C ARG A 233 5.55 1.03 -21.07
N ASP A 234 5.16 1.11 -19.81
CA ASP A 234 5.59 0.14 -18.80
C ASP A 234 4.83 -1.19 -18.97
N ARG A 235 3.51 -1.19 -19.24
CA ARG A 235 2.76 -2.41 -19.57
C ARG A 235 3.29 -3.13 -20.80
N ASP A 236 3.56 -2.42 -21.89
CA ASP A 236 4.12 -3.01 -23.12
C ASP A 236 5.54 -3.58 -22.92
N ARG A 237 6.31 -3.07 -21.97
CA ARG A 237 7.59 -3.67 -21.56
C ARG A 237 7.41 -4.96 -20.78
N PHE A 238 6.38 -5.02 -19.92
CA PHE A 238 6.07 -6.20 -19.12
C PHE A 238 5.76 -7.42 -20.00
N ASP A 239 4.90 -7.25 -21.00
CA ASP A 239 4.50 -8.32 -21.92
C ASP A 239 5.66 -8.83 -22.81
N ARG A 240 6.66 -7.99 -23.08
CA ARG A 240 7.83 -8.39 -23.88
C ARG A 240 8.85 -9.20 -23.10
N ASP A 241 9.04 -8.95 -21.82
CA ASP A 241 9.99 -9.71 -20.98
C ASP A 241 9.47 -11.12 -20.65
N ASP A 242 8.16 -11.28 -20.43
CA ASP A 242 7.56 -12.61 -20.21
C ASP A 242 7.63 -13.51 -21.45
N ARG A 243 7.59 -12.94 -22.65
CA ARG A 243 7.75 -13.71 -23.91
C ARG A 243 9.19 -14.16 -24.14
N ARG A 244 10.19 -13.44 -23.64
CA ARG A 244 11.60 -13.84 -23.75
C ARG A 244 11.98 -14.97 -22.80
N ASP A 245 11.39 -15.03 -21.61
CA ASP A 245 11.68 -16.09 -20.62
C ASP A 245 11.05 -17.44 -20.99
N ARG A 246 9.98 -17.47 -21.80
CA ARG A 246 9.35 -18.70 -22.31
C ARG A 246 9.99 -19.29 -23.56
N GLY A 247 10.86 -18.53 -24.26
CA GLY A 247 11.52 -18.95 -25.51
C GLY A 247 12.87 -19.66 -25.37
N GLY A 248 13.41 -19.76 -24.15
CA GLY A 248 14.82 -20.13 -23.90
C GLY A 248 15.12 -21.59 -23.60
N ARG A 249 14.26 -22.55 -23.93
CA ARG A 249 14.56 -23.97 -23.79
C ARG A 249 14.23 -24.75 -25.06
N ARG A 250 14.99 -24.54 -26.11
CA ARG A 250 15.16 -25.52 -27.19
C ARG A 250 16.50 -25.31 -27.88
N ASP A 251 17.25 -26.39 -27.98
CA ASP A 251 18.39 -26.65 -28.86
C ASP A 251 19.71 -25.92 -28.58
N ARG A 252 20.54 -26.55 -27.75
CA ARG A 252 21.99 -26.59 -27.92
C ARG A 252 22.50 -28.01 -27.71
N ASP A 253 22.24 -28.85 -28.70
CA ASP A 253 23.08 -29.97 -29.01
C ASP A 253 23.23 -29.98 -30.52
N ARG A 254 24.41 -29.63 -31.01
CA ARG A 254 25.11 -30.19 -32.12
C ARG A 254 26.14 -29.25 -32.72
N PHE A 255 27.30 -29.89 -32.91
CA PHE A 255 28.39 -29.61 -33.82
C PHE A 255 29.61 -28.86 -33.28
N ASP A 256 30.49 -29.70 -32.79
CA ASP A 256 31.93 -29.66 -32.88
C ASP A 256 32.37 -29.69 -34.35
N ARG A 257 33.33 -28.82 -34.74
CA ARG A 257 34.46 -29.08 -35.63
C ARG A 257 35.01 -27.79 -36.27
N ASP A 258 36.31 -27.60 -35.95
CA ASP A 258 37.41 -27.13 -36.81
C ASP A 258 37.19 -25.94 -37.76
N ASP A 259 37.89 -24.82 -37.57
CA ASP A 259 39.09 -24.55 -38.37
C ASP A 259 39.87 -23.31 -37.89
N ARG A 260 41.18 -23.43 -37.98
CA ARG A 260 42.21 -22.42 -37.77
C ARG A 260 42.23 -21.42 -38.91
N ARG A 261 42.48 -20.13 -38.60
CA ARG A 261 43.36 -19.15 -39.25
C ARG A 261 42.86 -17.73 -39.01
N GLY A 262 43.58 -16.92 -38.26
CA GLY A 262 44.56 -15.97 -38.75
C GLY A 262 43.93 -14.67 -39.26
N GLY A 263 44.05 -13.56 -38.52
CA GLY A 263 43.73 -12.24 -39.03
C GLY A 263 43.95 -11.13 -37.97
N ARG A 264 45.11 -10.50 -38.01
CA ARG A 264 45.46 -9.25 -37.32
C ARG A 264 44.54 -8.12 -37.85
N GLY A 265 43.96 -7.32 -36.98
CA GLY A 265 43.25 -6.08 -37.36
C GLY A 265 43.01 -5.15 -36.20
N ARG A 266 43.96 -4.23 -36.05
CA ARG A 266 43.92 -2.84 -35.59
C ARG A 266 42.83 -2.40 -34.64
N PHE A 267 43.28 -1.94 -33.47
CA PHE A 267 42.61 -1.06 -32.54
C PHE A 267 42.33 0.30 -33.22
N ALA A 268 41.09 0.73 -33.21
CA ALA A 268 40.71 2.11 -33.38
C ALA A 268 40.19 2.61 -32.03
N ASN A 269 40.90 3.63 -31.58
CA ASN A 269 40.61 4.38 -30.38
C ASN A 269 39.54 5.40 -30.75
N ASP A 270 38.35 5.30 -30.20
CA ASP A 270 37.41 6.41 -30.17
C ASP A 270 37.22 6.86 -28.73
N SER A 271 37.91 7.95 -28.46
CA SER A 271 37.78 8.77 -27.26
C SER A 271 36.55 9.65 -27.44
N GLU A 272 35.41 9.31 -26.87
CA GLU A 272 34.32 10.24 -26.69
C GLU A 272 34.38 10.87 -25.29
N ASN A 273 34.35 12.20 -25.30
CA ASN A 273 34.38 13.13 -24.20
C ASN A 273 33.43 12.80 -23.07
N PHE A 274 33.98 12.51 -21.91
CA PHE A 274 33.27 12.61 -20.64
C PHE A 274 33.66 13.90 -19.95
N ASP A 275 32.73 14.85 -19.84
CA ASP A 275 32.91 16.04 -19.00
C ASP A 275 32.78 15.61 -17.53
N THR A 276 33.93 15.71 -16.85
CA THR A 276 34.01 15.44 -15.42
C THR A 276 33.67 16.70 -14.64
N TYR A 277 32.47 16.74 -14.04
CA TYR A 277 32.12 17.82 -13.11
C TYR A 277 32.64 17.49 -11.72
N ARG A 278 33.51 18.38 -11.22
CA ARG A 278 34.04 18.36 -9.87
C ARG A 278 33.04 19.11 -8.97
N LEU A 279 32.37 18.42 -8.06
CA LEU A 279 31.57 19.03 -7.01
C LEU A 279 32.46 19.38 -5.82
N ASP A 280 32.77 20.65 -5.65
CA ASP A 280 33.39 21.15 -4.43
C ASP A 280 32.31 21.27 -3.34
N ALA A 281 32.45 20.47 -2.29
CA ALA A 281 31.63 20.56 -1.09
C ALA A 281 32.01 21.85 -0.32
N VAL A 282 31.13 22.85 -0.36
CA VAL A 282 31.27 24.04 0.49
C VAL A 282 30.71 23.72 1.86
N SER A 283 31.61 23.59 2.83
CA SER A 283 31.30 23.48 4.25
C SER A 283 30.82 24.84 4.79
N TYR A 284 29.56 24.93 5.16
CA TYR A 284 29.10 26.06 5.98
C TYR A 284 29.22 25.71 7.47
N THR A 285 30.35 26.10 8.04
CA THR A 285 30.49 26.30 9.48
C THR A 285 30.46 27.81 9.79
N HIS A 286 29.68 28.13 10.81
CA HIS A 286 29.55 29.40 11.53
C HIS A 286 28.58 30.46 10.98
N LEU A 287 27.50 30.63 11.73
CA LEU A 287 27.17 31.95 12.26
C LEU A 287 26.50 31.76 13.64
N ARG A 288 27.23 32.26 14.62
CA ARG A 288 26.89 32.40 16.04
C ARG A 288 26.35 33.82 16.26
N ALA A 289 25.37 33.92 17.18
CA ALA A 289 25.11 35.05 18.10
C ALA A 289 24.52 36.37 17.53
N HIS A 290 23.37 36.75 17.95
CA HIS A 290 23.09 37.61 19.11
C HIS A 290 21.62 37.54 19.44
#